data_42663894b5c85b7a15147581e3437329
#
_entry.id   42663894b5c85b7a15147581e3437329
#
_cell.length_a   1.000
_cell.length_b   1.000
_cell.length_c   1.000
_cell.angle_alpha   90.00
_cell.angle_beta   90.00
_cell.angle_gamma   90.00
#
_symmetry.space_group_name_H-M   'P 1'
#
loop_
_entity.id
_entity.type
_entity.pdbx_description
1 polymer ?
#
loop_
_entity_poly.entity_id
_entity_poly.type
_entity_poly.pdbx_seq_one_letter_code
_entity_poly.pdbx_strand_id
1 'polypeptide(L)'
;MCRPTVKRNFTKCLPIIMLFFTALRILAGLRIPYMILADQRYDDRMLFENAYDLLSGVWLGSYDAYALAKGIGYPMFLVLAKKLCLPYSVLLALLQAVGAWLFVRALSVRWKNPYGQTLLYLLLLFSPISLTQLVTQRLYRMAIVPGMVLVVFSGMTGLTLRKELPLKKQLPWAVLTGVALAFFWQIREDSVWILPFIAVMTVWNVGYVILALHKKRTGRQLLLQCFILLLPIFLLFGGNITISAINQVHYGVFLTNDRTEGNFAELMSLFYHLQGNTEAGSDIWISRETIARAEAVSPTLQQLQPLLDSYVEDWSTSNGEIPGDHFSWVLRDAVQDSGYSPDAVSAQTFYGSVLSELHAAVERGDLTKRQDGALYFSSQSRGILPSEIPRILSDTLQNIWKIAGYTDCALSS
;
A
#
# COMPACT_ATOMS: atom_id res chain seq x y z
N MET A 1 -17.43 -29.10 -31.26
CA MET A 1 -16.16 -29.77 -30.91
C MET A 1 -15.06 -29.28 -31.84
N CYS A 2 -14.09 -28.48 -31.39
CA CYS A 2 -12.92 -28.03 -32.20
C CYS A 2 -12.01 -29.24 -32.50
N ARG A 3 -11.59 -29.41 -33.75
CA ARG A 3 -10.70 -30.50 -34.20
C ARG A 3 -9.36 -30.45 -33.37
N PRO A 4 -8.82 -31.62 -32.98
CA PRO A 4 -7.62 -31.69 -32.11
C PRO A 4 -6.36 -30.99 -32.69
N THR A 5 -6.24 -30.92 -34.01
CA THR A 5 -5.18 -30.20 -34.73
C THR A 5 -5.26 -28.69 -34.56
N VAL A 6 -6.45 -28.08 -34.58
CA VAL A 6 -6.65 -26.64 -34.39
C VAL A 6 -6.26 -26.24 -32.97
N LYS A 7 -6.66 -27.03 -31.97
CA LYS A 7 -6.31 -26.79 -30.55
C LYS A 7 -4.80 -26.86 -30.31
N ARG A 8 -4.09 -27.80 -30.96
CA ARG A 8 -2.64 -27.96 -30.83
C ARG A 8 -1.86 -26.78 -31.46
N ASN A 9 -2.34 -26.31 -32.63
CA ASN A 9 -1.72 -25.16 -33.31
C ASN A 9 -1.97 -23.86 -32.49
N PHE A 10 -3.17 -23.66 -32.00
CA PHE A 10 -3.48 -22.46 -31.17
C PHE A 10 -2.65 -22.40 -29.87
N THR A 11 -2.43 -23.55 -29.21
CA THR A 11 -1.58 -23.61 -28.00
C THR A 11 -0.15 -23.18 -28.28
N LYS A 12 0.38 -23.46 -29.48
CA LYS A 12 1.72 -23.00 -29.91
C LYS A 12 1.75 -21.51 -30.20
N CYS A 13 0.64 -20.94 -30.68
CA CYS A 13 0.53 -19.50 -30.98
C CYS A 13 0.23 -18.65 -29.74
N LEU A 14 -0.20 -19.25 -28.63
CA LEU A 14 -0.58 -18.52 -27.41
C LEU A 14 0.48 -17.50 -26.92
N PRO A 15 1.77 -17.86 -26.81
CA PRO A 15 2.80 -16.89 -26.40
C PRO A 15 2.95 -15.73 -27.39
N ILE A 16 2.83 -15.98 -28.69
CA ILE A 16 2.90 -14.97 -29.74
C ILE A 16 1.72 -14.01 -29.63
N ILE A 17 0.51 -14.52 -29.42
CA ILE A 17 -0.69 -13.72 -29.23
C ILE A 17 -0.56 -12.84 -27.97
N MET A 18 -0.11 -13.40 -26.87
CA MET A 18 0.12 -12.66 -25.64
C MET A 18 1.16 -11.57 -25.83
N LEU A 19 2.27 -11.85 -26.52
CA LEU A 19 3.32 -10.87 -26.83
C LEU A 19 2.79 -9.75 -27.74
N PHE A 20 2.02 -10.08 -28.77
CA PHE A 20 1.40 -9.10 -29.66
C PHE A 20 0.50 -8.10 -28.88
N PHE A 21 -0.40 -8.62 -28.04
CA PHE A 21 -1.27 -7.76 -27.26
C PHE A 21 -0.53 -6.99 -26.17
N THR A 22 0.56 -7.55 -25.62
CA THR A 22 1.46 -6.79 -24.74
C THR A 22 2.09 -5.60 -25.45
N ALA A 23 2.59 -5.82 -26.67
CA ALA A 23 3.14 -4.74 -27.50
C ALA A 23 2.06 -3.67 -27.79
N LEU A 24 0.85 -4.10 -28.14
CA LEU A 24 -0.27 -3.17 -28.35
C LEU A 24 -0.58 -2.36 -27.08
N ARG A 25 -0.57 -3.01 -25.91
CA ARG A 25 -0.79 -2.32 -24.61
C ARG A 25 0.31 -1.31 -24.31
N ILE A 26 1.56 -1.65 -24.63
CA ILE A 26 2.71 -0.73 -24.50
C ILE A 26 2.53 0.47 -25.43
N LEU A 27 2.22 0.24 -26.70
CA LEU A 27 1.99 1.30 -27.67
C LEU A 27 0.83 2.22 -27.28
N ALA A 28 -0.25 1.65 -26.76
CA ALA A 28 -1.36 2.44 -26.20
C ALA A 28 -0.89 3.26 -24.99
N GLY A 29 -0.11 2.67 -24.08
CA GLY A 29 0.45 3.35 -22.91
C GLY A 29 1.35 4.54 -23.26
N LEU A 30 2.11 4.45 -24.37
CA LEU A 30 2.94 5.56 -24.86
C LEU A 30 2.14 6.75 -25.40
N ARG A 31 0.84 6.57 -25.64
CA ARG A 31 -0.07 7.63 -26.11
C ARG A 31 -0.88 8.27 -24.99
N ILE A 32 -0.84 7.71 -23.80
CA ILE A 32 -1.54 8.25 -22.63
C ILE A 32 -0.74 9.44 -22.09
N PRO A 33 -1.35 10.61 -21.93
CA PRO A 33 -0.74 11.72 -21.21
C PRO A 33 -0.72 11.39 -19.71
N TYR A 34 0.49 11.30 -19.14
CA TYR A 34 0.65 11.15 -17.70
C TYR A 34 0.79 12.52 -17.06
N MET A 35 0.10 12.72 -15.94
CA MET A 35 0.14 13.98 -15.20
C MET A 35 0.91 13.81 -13.88
N ILE A 36 1.56 14.88 -13.47
CA ILE A 36 2.16 15.06 -12.16
C ILE A 36 1.55 16.30 -11.50
N LEU A 37 1.23 16.21 -10.24
CA LEU A 37 0.80 17.35 -9.44
C LEU A 37 2.02 17.90 -8.70
N ALA A 38 2.83 18.69 -9.40
CA ALA A 38 4.11 19.18 -8.90
C ALA A 38 3.98 20.06 -7.64
N ASP A 39 2.83 20.73 -7.48
CA ASP A 39 2.52 21.56 -6.32
C ASP A 39 2.16 20.75 -5.07
N GLN A 40 1.92 19.45 -5.22
CA GLN A 40 1.61 18.56 -4.11
C GLN A 40 2.89 18.13 -3.37
N ARG A 41 3.38 19.03 -2.49
CA ARG A 41 4.60 18.84 -1.70
C ARG A 41 4.59 17.53 -0.91
N TYR A 42 3.46 17.20 -0.31
CA TYR A 42 3.29 16.02 0.56
C TYR A 42 2.98 14.71 -0.21
N ASP A 43 2.86 14.79 -1.53
CA ASP A 43 2.47 13.66 -2.39
C ASP A 43 3.47 13.42 -3.52
N ASP A 44 3.18 13.93 -4.71
CA ASP A 44 3.94 13.62 -5.92
C ASP A 44 5.38 14.09 -5.81
N ARG A 45 5.59 15.33 -5.39
CA ARG A 45 6.92 15.95 -5.28
C ARG A 45 7.85 15.15 -4.37
N MET A 46 7.41 14.83 -3.15
CA MET A 46 8.19 14.04 -2.18
C MET A 46 8.62 12.68 -2.76
N LEU A 47 7.72 11.96 -3.45
CA LEU A 47 8.04 10.66 -4.02
C LEU A 47 9.07 10.74 -5.15
N PHE A 48 9.09 11.84 -5.91
CA PHE A 48 10.11 12.10 -6.94
C PHE A 48 11.44 12.52 -6.33
N GLU A 49 11.44 13.34 -5.28
CA GLU A 49 12.64 13.73 -4.52
C GLU A 49 13.29 12.48 -3.91
N ASN A 50 12.52 11.62 -3.25
CA ASN A 50 13.02 10.34 -2.73
C ASN A 50 13.60 9.43 -3.84
N ALA A 51 13.00 9.41 -5.04
CA ALA A 51 13.54 8.64 -6.14
C ALA A 51 14.85 9.23 -6.67
N TYR A 52 14.98 10.55 -6.70
CA TYR A 52 16.22 11.24 -7.08
C TYR A 52 17.35 10.93 -6.09
N ASP A 53 17.07 10.99 -4.79
CA ASP A 53 18.03 10.69 -3.73
C ASP A 53 18.51 9.23 -3.80
N LEU A 54 17.59 8.28 -4.00
CA LEU A 54 17.92 6.88 -4.23
C LEU A 54 18.81 6.68 -5.46
N LEU A 55 18.57 7.41 -6.55
CA LEU A 55 19.40 7.38 -7.76
C LEU A 55 20.79 7.95 -7.50
N SER A 56 20.87 8.98 -6.66
CA SER A 56 22.12 9.64 -6.26
C SER A 56 22.93 8.85 -5.22
N GLY A 57 22.35 7.75 -4.68
CA GLY A 57 23.02 6.88 -3.71
C GLY A 57 23.01 7.40 -2.28
N VAL A 58 22.16 8.38 -1.96
CA VAL A 58 22.05 9.03 -0.64
C VAL A 58 20.79 8.60 0.13
N TRP A 59 20.29 7.42 -0.16
CA TRP A 59 19.06 6.86 0.42
C TRP A 59 17.87 7.80 0.15
N LEU A 60 17.18 8.32 1.17
CA LEU A 60 16.08 9.28 1.03
C LEU A 60 16.53 10.72 1.34
N GLY A 61 17.83 11.02 1.18
CA GLY A 61 18.41 12.32 1.41
C GLY A 61 18.71 12.64 2.88
N SER A 62 18.94 13.91 3.18
CA SER A 62 18.99 14.40 4.56
C SER A 62 17.63 14.31 5.23
N TYR A 63 17.62 14.06 6.54
CA TYR A 63 16.37 14.02 7.28
C TYR A 63 15.64 15.37 7.23
N ASP A 64 14.37 15.29 6.93
CA ASP A 64 13.36 16.33 7.12
C ASP A 64 12.06 15.69 7.64
N ALA A 65 11.02 16.48 7.90
CA ALA A 65 9.74 15.99 8.40
C ALA A 65 9.04 14.99 7.45
N TYR A 66 9.52 14.83 6.23
CA TYR A 66 8.88 14.02 5.20
C TYR A 66 9.68 12.78 4.80
N ALA A 67 10.97 12.72 5.13
CA ALA A 67 11.89 11.66 4.68
C ALA A 67 11.36 10.24 4.98
N LEU A 68 10.71 10.07 6.15
CA LEU A 68 10.14 8.80 6.59
C LEU A 68 8.59 8.75 6.51
N ALA A 69 7.96 9.75 5.88
CA ALA A 69 6.49 9.86 5.90
C ALA A 69 5.78 8.89 4.94
N LYS A 70 6.46 8.38 3.92
CA LYS A 70 5.90 7.46 2.94
C LYS A 70 6.81 6.28 2.66
N GLY A 71 6.18 5.15 2.26
CA GLY A 71 6.90 3.96 1.87
C GLY A 71 7.75 4.15 0.61
N ILE A 72 8.90 3.47 0.56
CA ILE A 72 9.93 3.60 -0.48
C ILE A 72 9.61 2.84 -1.77
N GLY A 73 8.53 2.03 -1.81
CA GLY A 73 8.24 1.14 -2.95
C GLY A 73 8.02 1.88 -4.26
N TYR A 74 7.31 3.00 -4.26
CA TYR A 74 7.10 3.76 -5.49
C TYR A 74 8.36 4.52 -5.95
N PRO A 75 9.12 5.21 -5.08
CA PRO A 75 10.45 5.70 -5.44
C PRO A 75 11.36 4.63 -6.06
N MET A 76 11.41 3.42 -5.51
CA MET A 76 12.16 2.31 -6.09
C MET A 76 11.67 1.91 -7.49
N PHE A 77 10.36 1.97 -7.74
CA PHE A 77 9.81 1.72 -9.08
C PHE A 77 10.26 2.78 -10.10
N LEU A 78 10.30 4.05 -9.71
CA LEU A 78 10.83 5.14 -10.54
C LEU A 78 12.33 4.96 -10.82
N VAL A 79 13.11 4.60 -9.80
CA VAL A 79 14.53 4.26 -9.94
C VAL A 79 14.72 3.10 -10.91
N LEU A 80 13.90 2.05 -10.82
CA LEU A 80 13.95 0.91 -11.73
C LEU A 80 13.70 1.33 -13.19
N ALA A 81 12.68 2.18 -13.44
CA ALA A 81 12.41 2.71 -14.76
C ALA A 81 13.64 3.44 -15.34
N LYS A 82 14.25 4.31 -14.53
CA LYS A 82 15.46 5.06 -14.94
C LYS A 82 16.65 4.16 -15.20
N LYS A 83 16.95 3.20 -14.31
CA LYS A 83 18.08 2.28 -14.45
C LYS A 83 17.93 1.33 -15.64
N LEU A 84 16.70 0.94 -15.98
CA LEU A 84 16.42 0.13 -17.17
C LEU A 84 16.31 0.95 -18.46
N CYS A 85 16.41 2.28 -18.38
CA CYS A 85 16.21 3.21 -19.50
C CYS A 85 14.84 3.01 -20.18
N LEU A 86 13.81 2.64 -19.42
CA LEU A 86 12.45 2.44 -19.89
C LEU A 86 11.58 3.65 -19.57
N PRO A 87 10.72 4.10 -20.51
CA PRO A 87 9.66 5.04 -20.19
C PRO A 87 8.77 4.48 -19.08
N TYR A 88 8.31 5.34 -18.18
CA TYR A 88 7.42 4.98 -17.08
C TYR A 88 6.21 4.15 -17.54
N SER A 89 5.55 4.61 -18.61
CA SER A 89 4.38 3.95 -19.20
C SER A 89 4.67 2.51 -19.68
N VAL A 90 5.88 2.28 -20.20
CA VAL A 90 6.32 0.95 -20.63
C VAL A 90 6.49 0.03 -19.42
N LEU A 91 7.18 0.51 -18.38
CA LEU A 91 7.37 -0.29 -17.17
C LEU A 91 6.04 -0.61 -16.49
N LEU A 92 5.10 0.35 -16.44
CA LEU A 92 3.77 0.16 -15.89
C LEU A 92 2.98 -0.89 -16.70
N ALA A 93 3.01 -0.80 -18.05
CA ALA A 93 2.37 -1.78 -18.92
C ALA A 93 2.99 -3.17 -18.79
N LEU A 94 4.32 -3.25 -18.62
CA LEU A 94 5.02 -4.52 -18.37
C LEU A 94 4.65 -5.12 -17.02
N LEU A 95 4.52 -4.33 -15.97
CA LEU A 95 4.07 -4.80 -14.66
C LEU A 95 2.68 -5.45 -14.76
N GLN A 96 1.74 -4.79 -15.44
CA GLN A 96 0.40 -5.33 -15.68
C GLN A 96 0.44 -6.61 -16.52
N ALA A 97 1.25 -6.63 -17.58
CA ALA A 97 1.40 -7.80 -18.45
C ALA A 97 2.00 -9.01 -17.73
N VAL A 98 3.04 -8.78 -16.91
CA VAL A 98 3.66 -9.81 -16.07
C VAL A 98 2.67 -10.35 -15.07
N GLY A 99 1.92 -9.49 -14.38
CA GLY A 99 0.87 -9.91 -13.45
C GLY A 99 -0.20 -10.77 -14.14
N ALA A 100 -0.70 -10.32 -15.29
CA ALA A 100 -1.68 -11.07 -16.08
C ALA A 100 -1.14 -12.43 -16.56
N TRP A 101 0.10 -12.47 -17.05
CA TRP A 101 0.76 -13.70 -17.46
C TRP A 101 0.95 -14.67 -16.28
N LEU A 102 1.42 -14.17 -15.14
CA LEU A 102 1.59 -14.96 -13.92
C LEU A 102 0.26 -15.56 -13.46
N PHE A 103 -0.84 -14.81 -13.52
CA PHE A 103 -2.14 -15.31 -13.12
C PHE A 103 -2.63 -16.45 -14.02
N VAL A 104 -2.52 -16.28 -15.34
CA VAL A 104 -2.81 -17.35 -16.32
C VAL A 104 -1.91 -18.56 -16.07
N ARG A 105 -0.62 -18.33 -15.79
CA ARG A 105 0.34 -19.38 -15.48
C ARG A 105 0.02 -20.10 -14.16
N ALA A 106 -0.48 -19.37 -13.17
CA ALA A 106 -0.93 -19.95 -11.91
C ALA A 106 -2.07 -20.96 -12.16
N LEU A 107 -3.08 -20.56 -12.93
CA LEU A 107 -4.26 -21.36 -13.23
C LEU A 107 -3.97 -22.51 -14.19
N SER A 108 -2.94 -22.43 -15.03
CA SER A 108 -2.64 -23.42 -16.08
C SER A 108 -2.37 -24.83 -15.56
N VAL A 109 -2.18 -25.03 -14.26
CA VAL A 109 -2.06 -26.38 -13.65
C VAL A 109 -3.38 -27.12 -13.71
N ARG A 110 -4.49 -26.45 -13.44
CA ARG A 110 -5.83 -27.04 -13.39
C ARG A 110 -6.67 -26.71 -14.64
N TRP A 111 -6.43 -25.56 -15.24
CA TRP A 111 -7.21 -25.08 -16.38
C TRP A 111 -6.36 -25.07 -17.66
N LYS A 112 -6.65 -26.02 -18.57
CA LYS A 112 -5.87 -26.30 -19.79
C LYS A 112 -6.46 -25.71 -21.07
N ASN A 113 -7.58 -24.95 -20.98
CA ASN A 113 -8.21 -24.37 -22.17
C ASN A 113 -7.40 -23.16 -22.69
N PRO A 114 -6.73 -23.24 -23.85
CA PRO A 114 -5.88 -22.17 -24.36
C PRO A 114 -6.69 -20.91 -24.75
N TYR A 115 -7.90 -21.06 -25.25
CA TYR A 115 -8.77 -19.93 -25.60
C TYR A 115 -9.18 -19.14 -24.35
N GLY A 116 -9.60 -19.85 -23.28
CA GLY A 116 -9.93 -19.24 -22.03
C GLY A 116 -8.71 -18.57 -21.37
N GLN A 117 -7.53 -19.19 -21.44
CA GLN A 117 -6.29 -18.60 -20.95
C GLN A 117 -5.95 -17.29 -21.68
N THR A 118 -6.10 -17.27 -23.01
CA THR A 118 -5.89 -16.06 -23.83
C THR A 118 -6.90 -14.96 -23.46
N LEU A 119 -8.18 -15.32 -23.39
CA LEU A 119 -9.23 -14.37 -23.01
C LEU A 119 -8.97 -13.78 -21.62
N LEU A 120 -8.64 -14.61 -20.65
CA LEU A 120 -8.31 -14.15 -19.29
C LEU A 120 -7.10 -13.23 -19.30
N TYR A 121 -6.05 -13.58 -20.05
CA TYR A 121 -4.89 -12.71 -20.19
C TYR A 121 -5.27 -11.32 -20.71
N LEU A 122 -6.09 -11.27 -21.77
CA LEU A 122 -6.53 -10.01 -22.38
C LEU A 122 -7.39 -9.18 -21.42
N LEU A 123 -8.33 -9.83 -20.72
CA LEU A 123 -9.17 -9.16 -19.71
C LEU A 123 -8.33 -8.55 -18.58
N LEU A 124 -7.30 -9.25 -18.12
CA LEU A 124 -6.40 -8.74 -17.09
C LEU A 124 -5.44 -7.67 -17.62
N LEU A 125 -4.90 -7.85 -18.83
CA LEU A 125 -3.98 -6.91 -19.47
C LEU A 125 -4.63 -5.55 -19.74
N PHE A 126 -5.87 -5.56 -20.20
CA PHE A 126 -6.68 -4.38 -20.48
C PHE A 126 -7.70 -4.11 -19.37
N SER A 127 -7.44 -4.57 -18.15
CA SER A 127 -8.31 -4.29 -17.01
C SER A 127 -8.53 -2.78 -16.86
N PRO A 128 -9.78 -2.30 -16.75
CA PRO A 128 -10.09 -0.88 -16.66
C PRO A 128 -9.35 -0.19 -15.51
N ILE A 129 -9.18 -0.84 -14.38
CA ILE A 129 -8.43 -0.27 -13.24
C ILE A 129 -6.98 0.12 -13.60
N SER A 130 -6.38 -0.54 -14.60
CA SER A 130 -5.04 -0.24 -15.08
C SER A 130 -4.98 0.89 -16.11
N LEU A 131 -6.12 1.55 -16.38
CA LEU A 131 -6.28 2.60 -17.39
C LEU A 131 -7.02 3.83 -16.87
N THR A 132 -7.48 3.81 -15.61
CA THR A 132 -8.24 4.92 -15.02
C THR A 132 -7.41 6.19 -14.90
N GLN A 133 -8.06 7.34 -15.08
CA GLN A 133 -7.42 8.64 -15.03
C GLN A 133 -6.77 8.92 -13.68
N LEU A 134 -7.53 8.81 -12.59
CA LEU A 134 -7.05 9.16 -11.25
C LEU A 134 -6.06 8.14 -10.67
N VAL A 135 -6.20 6.84 -11.00
CA VAL A 135 -5.37 5.79 -10.41
C VAL A 135 -4.07 5.59 -11.18
N THR A 136 -4.13 5.51 -12.52
CA THR A 136 -2.99 5.06 -13.33
C THR A 136 -2.38 6.14 -14.21
N GLN A 137 -3.10 7.20 -14.58
CA GLN A 137 -2.55 8.27 -15.40
C GLN A 137 -1.84 9.36 -14.56
N ARG A 138 -2.10 9.45 -13.24
CA ARG A 138 -1.28 10.25 -12.35
C ARG A 138 0.03 9.52 -12.06
N LEU A 139 1.15 10.22 -12.15
CA LEU A 139 2.48 9.72 -11.79
C LEU A 139 2.62 9.62 -10.26
N TYR A 140 1.86 8.69 -9.71
CA TYR A 140 1.73 8.51 -8.27
C TYR A 140 1.68 7.03 -7.88
N ARG A 141 1.97 6.73 -6.63
CA ARG A 141 2.08 5.35 -6.10
C ARG A 141 0.84 4.47 -6.36
N MET A 142 -0.35 5.06 -6.52
CA MET A 142 -1.56 4.31 -6.86
C MET A 142 -1.47 3.59 -8.21
N ALA A 143 -0.69 4.12 -9.16
CA ALA A 143 -0.61 3.57 -10.51
C ALA A 143 -0.04 2.14 -10.56
N ILE A 144 0.87 1.80 -9.65
CA ILE A 144 1.49 0.47 -9.62
C ILE A 144 0.70 -0.55 -8.79
N VAL A 145 -0.26 -0.10 -7.97
CA VAL A 145 -1.06 -0.96 -7.08
C VAL A 145 -1.80 -2.05 -7.85
N PRO A 146 -2.56 -1.77 -8.95
CA PRO A 146 -3.30 -2.82 -9.66
C PRO A 146 -2.40 -3.95 -10.18
N GLY A 147 -1.27 -3.59 -10.79
CA GLY A 147 -0.31 -4.57 -11.30
C GLY A 147 0.33 -5.39 -10.18
N MET A 148 0.72 -4.76 -9.07
CA MET A 148 1.33 -5.44 -7.94
C MET A 148 0.35 -6.36 -7.20
N VAL A 149 -0.89 -5.93 -7.00
CA VAL A 149 -1.96 -6.79 -6.46
C VAL A 149 -2.12 -8.04 -7.33
N LEU A 150 -2.15 -7.85 -8.65
CA LEU A 150 -2.27 -8.98 -9.57
C LEU A 150 -1.08 -9.95 -9.45
N VAL A 151 0.15 -9.45 -9.26
CA VAL A 151 1.34 -10.30 -9.03
C VAL A 151 1.21 -11.07 -7.71
N VAL A 152 0.82 -10.41 -6.62
CA VAL A 152 0.64 -11.05 -5.30
C VAL A 152 -0.44 -12.13 -5.37
N PHE A 153 -1.61 -11.81 -5.95
CA PHE A 153 -2.69 -12.78 -6.13
C PHE A 153 -2.28 -13.96 -7.01
N SER A 154 -1.52 -13.68 -8.08
CA SER A 154 -0.99 -14.73 -8.97
C SER A 154 -0.05 -15.67 -8.24
N GLY A 155 0.85 -15.10 -7.45
CA GLY A 155 1.81 -15.85 -6.64
C GLY A 155 1.10 -16.76 -5.64
N MET A 156 0.17 -16.22 -4.87
CA MET A 156 -0.59 -16.98 -3.87
C MET A 156 -1.49 -18.06 -4.50
N THR A 157 -2.18 -17.73 -5.59
CA THR A 157 -2.96 -18.72 -6.37
C THR A 157 -2.06 -19.82 -6.92
N GLY A 158 -0.91 -19.45 -7.48
CA GLY A 158 0.07 -20.38 -8.01
C GLY A 158 0.62 -21.34 -6.95
N LEU A 159 0.89 -20.85 -5.76
CA LEU A 159 1.31 -21.65 -4.60
C LEU A 159 0.20 -22.59 -4.15
N THR A 160 -1.03 -22.09 -3.99
CA THR A 160 -2.21 -22.85 -3.56
C THR A 160 -2.53 -24.00 -4.50
N LEU A 161 -2.53 -23.76 -5.82
CA LEU A 161 -2.87 -24.79 -6.80
C LEU A 161 -1.76 -25.86 -6.96
N ARG A 162 -0.57 -25.61 -6.44
CA ARG A 162 0.59 -26.52 -6.48
C ARG A 162 0.90 -27.18 -5.15
N LYS A 163 0.10 -26.98 -4.11
CA LYS A 163 0.35 -27.51 -2.76
C LYS A 163 0.48 -29.05 -2.68
N GLU A 164 -0.07 -29.77 -3.66
CA GLU A 164 0.10 -31.23 -3.77
C GLU A 164 1.30 -31.65 -4.60
N LEU A 165 1.88 -30.74 -5.36
CA LEU A 165 3.04 -31.00 -6.22
C LEU A 165 4.35 -31.06 -5.41
N PRO A 166 5.46 -31.56 -6.01
CA PRO A 166 6.75 -31.54 -5.36
C PRO A 166 7.19 -30.13 -4.93
N LEU A 167 7.94 -30.02 -3.81
CA LEU A 167 8.37 -28.76 -3.20
C LEU A 167 9.09 -27.82 -4.20
N LYS A 168 9.89 -28.41 -5.11
CA LYS A 168 10.56 -27.66 -6.19
C LYS A 168 9.61 -26.86 -7.11
N LYS A 169 8.34 -27.29 -7.21
CA LYS A 169 7.31 -26.58 -8.00
C LYS A 169 6.53 -25.55 -7.17
N GLN A 170 6.60 -25.62 -5.85
CA GLN A 170 5.97 -24.68 -4.91
C GLN A 170 6.90 -23.50 -4.58
N LEU A 171 8.18 -23.77 -4.35
CA LEU A 171 9.16 -22.78 -3.90
C LEU A 171 9.22 -21.51 -4.79
N PRO A 172 9.27 -21.58 -6.14
CA PRO A 172 9.28 -20.36 -6.95
C PRO A 172 8.06 -19.46 -6.74
N TRP A 173 6.89 -20.07 -6.51
CA TRP A 173 5.65 -19.33 -6.25
C TRP A 173 5.64 -18.71 -4.85
N ALA A 174 6.18 -19.43 -3.86
CA ALA A 174 6.33 -18.89 -2.51
C ALA A 174 7.28 -17.69 -2.48
N VAL A 175 8.43 -17.80 -3.14
CA VAL A 175 9.40 -16.70 -3.25
C VAL A 175 8.80 -15.52 -4.01
N LEU A 176 8.15 -15.76 -5.16
CA LEU A 176 7.47 -14.73 -5.93
C LEU A 176 6.43 -13.98 -5.07
N THR A 177 5.58 -14.74 -4.37
CA THR A 177 4.56 -14.15 -3.50
C THR A 177 5.19 -13.30 -2.41
N GLY A 178 6.22 -13.82 -1.74
CA GLY A 178 6.86 -13.12 -0.63
C GLY A 178 7.59 -11.85 -1.04
N VAL A 179 8.36 -11.91 -2.12
CA VAL A 179 9.07 -10.73 -2.66
C VAL A 179 8.06 -9.69 -3.15
N ALA A 180 7.02 -10.11 -3.89
CA ALA A 180 5.97 -9.20 -4.36
C ALA A 180 5.20 -8.59 -3.20
N LEU A 181 4.89 -9.35 -2.15
CA LEU A 181 4.20 -8.87 -0.96
C LEU A 181 5.07 -7.89 -0.15
N ALA A 182 6.36 -8.18 0.02
CA ALA A 182 7.30 -7.29 0.69
C ALA A 182 7.43 -5.95 -0.06
N PHE A 183 7.54 -5.99 -1.39
CA PHE A 183 7.56 -4.78 -2.20
C PHE A 183 6.22 -4.03 -2.16
N PHE A 184 5.10 -4.75 -2.27
CA PHE A 184 3.76 -4.17 -2.18
C PHE A 184 3.54 -3.43 -0.87
N TRP A 185 4.03 -3.98 0.24
CA TRP A 185 3.94 -3.35 1.56
C TRP A 185 4.61 -1.99 1.61
N GLN A 186 5.70 -1.81 0.87
CA GLN A 186 6.43 -0.53 0.80
C GLN A 186 5.82 0.49 -0.16
N ILE A 187 4.72 0.17 -0.87
CA ILE A 187 4.07 1.13 -1.79
C ILE A 187 3.19 2.10 -1.02
N ARG A 188 2.43 1.60 -0.03
CA ARG A 188 1.45 2.38 0.72
C ARG A 188 1.40 1.96 2.17
N GLU A 189 1.15 2.92 3.03
CA GLU A 189 1.04 2.75 4.48
C GLU A 189 -0.22 1.94 4.86
N ASP A 190 -1.26 1.99 4.04
CA ASP A 190 -2.51 1.25 4.23
C ASP A 190 -2.52 -0.15 3.58
N SER A 191 -1.36 -0.68 3.16
CA SER A 191 -1.26 -2.00 2.50
C SER A 191 -1.76 -3.18 3.34
N VAL A 192 -2.06 -2.95 4.61
CA VAL A 192 -2.63 -3.94 5.54
C VAL A 192 -3.89 -4.64 5.01
N TRP A 193 -4.66 -3.98 4.14
CA TRP A 193 -5.90 -4.54 3.56
C TRP A 193 -5.71 -5.84 2.77
N ILE A 194 -4.49 -6.15 2.29
CA ILE A 194 -4.21 -7.39 1.57
C ILE A 194 -4.01 -8.59 2.52
N LEU A 195 -3.68 -8.33 3.79
CA LEU A 195 -3.35 -9.36 4.77
C LEU A 195 -4.48 -10.37 5.02
N PRO A 196 -5.77 -9.99 5.12
CA PRO A 196 -6.85 -10.97 5.29
C PRO A 196 -6.85 -12.03 4.19
N PHE A 197 -6.64 -11.64 2.93
CA PHE A 197 -6.51 -12.60 1.82
C PHE A 197 -5.29 -13.53 2.01
N ILE A 198 -4.12 -12.97 2.32
CA ILE A 198 -2.90 -13.75 2.55
C ILE A 198 -3.05 -14.70 3.73
N ALA A 199 -3.63 -14.22 4.84
CA ALA A 199 -3.85 -15.03 6.04
C ALA A 199 -4.79 -16.21 5.76
N VAL A 200 -5.96 -15.96 5.17
CA VAL A 200 -6.95 -17.00 4.84
C VAL A 200 -6.33 -18.05 3.92
N MET A 201 -5.65 -17.62 2.85
CA MET A 201 -5.04 -18.54 1.90
C MET A 201 -3.88 -19.34 2.52
N THR A 202 -3.10 -18.72 3.39
CA THR A 202 -2.01 -19.41 4.10
C THR A 202 -2.55 -20.44 5.08
N VAL A 203 -3.52 -20.06 5.93
CA VAL A 203 -4.18 -20.98 6.87
C VAL A 203 -4.84 -22.13 6.14
N TRP A 204 -5.55 -21.85 5.02
CA TRP A 204 -6.15 -22.89 4.18
C TRP A 204 -5.11 -23.86 3.63
N ASN A 205 -4.00 -23.36 3.10
CA ASN A 205 -2.95 -24.20 2.52
C ASN A 205 -2.23 -25.04 3.57
N VAL A 206 -1.85 -24.44 4.70
CA VAL A 206 -1.18 -25.14 5.81
C VAL A 206 -2.13 -26.17 6.43
N GLY A 207 -3.37 -25.78 6.71
CA GLY A 207 -4.39 -26.69 7.22
C GLY A 207 -4.63 -27.87 6.30
N TYR A 208 -4.74 -27.64 4.99
CA TYR A 208 -4.86 -28.71 3.99
C TYR A 208 -3.66 -29.67 4.02
N VAL A 209 -2.45 -29.16 4.10
CA VAL A 209 -1.23 -29.97 4.14
C VAL A 209 -1.18 -30.82 5.40
N ILE A 210 -1.50 -30.24 6.55
CA ILE A 210 -1.50 -30.96 7.82
C ILE A 210 -2.61 -32.03 7.85
N LEU A 211 -3.85 -31.68 7.44
CA LEU A 211 -5.00 -32.59 7.56
C LEU A 211 -5.06 -33.64 6.45
N ALA A 212 -4.76 -33.27 5.21
CA ALA A 212 -4.95 -34.15 4.06
C ALA A 212 -3.68 -34.89 3.62
N LEU A 213 -2.49 -34.34 3.87
CA LEU A 213 -1.23 -34.90 3.38
C LEU A 213 -0.37 -35.58 4.48
N HIS A 214 -0.74 -35.48 5.77
CA HIS A 214 0.06 -36.06 6.87
C HIS A 214 0.28 -37.57 6.71
N LYS A 215 -0.70 -38.33 6.19
CA LYS A 215 -0.57 -39.78 5.94
C LYS A 215 0.25 -40.12 4.69
N LYS A 216 0.49 -39.13 3.80
CA LYS A 216 1.16 -39.37 2.51
C LYS A 216 2.60 -38.84 2.47
N ARG A 217 3.04 -38.12 3.51
CA ARG A 217 4.36 -37.46 3.57
C ARG A 217 5.05 -37.76 4.89
N THR A 218 6.37 -37.79 4.87
CA THR A 218 7.16 -37.89 6.09
C THR A 218 7.08 -36.59 6.92
N GLY A 219 7.29 -36.65 8.22
CA GLY A 219 7.28 -35.45 9.09
C GLY A 219 8.22 -34.34 8.58
N ARG A 220 9.42 -34.68 8.10
CA ARG A 220 10.36 -33.72 7.49
C ARG A 220 9.81 -33.07 6.23
N GLN A 221 9.13 -33.83 5.38
CA GLN A 221 8.51 -33.28 4.17
C GLN A 221 7.35 -32.34 4.50
N LEU A 222 6.55 -32.67 5.51
CA LEU A 222 5.47 -31.81 6.01
C LEU A 222 6.02 -30.50 6.57
N LEU A 223 7.06 -30.58 7.41
CA LEU A 223 7.69 -29.40 7.99
C LEU A 223 8.25 -28.46 6.93
N LEU A 224 9.01 -29.00 5.95
CA LEU A 224 9.54 -28.22 4.82
C LEU A 224 8.43 -27.60 3.97
N GLN A 225 7.34 -28.32 3.79
CA GLN A 225 6.21 -27.77 3.02
C GLN A 225 5.49 -26.65 3.78
N CYS A 226 5.24 -26.82 5.07
CA CYS A 226 4.68 -25.74 5.91
C CYS A 226 5.59 -24.50 5.89
N PHE A 227 6.92 -24.71 5.98
CA PHE A 227 7.88 -23.62 5.86
C PHE A 227 7.76 -22.88 4.50
N ILE A 228 7.66 -23.61 3.37
CA ILE A 228 7.48 -23.01 2.05
C ILE A 228 6.15 -22.23 1.96
N LEU A 229 5.08 -22.75 2.58
CA LEU A 229 3.78 -22.06 2.59
C LEU A 229 3.78 -20.80 3.44
N LEU A 230 4.61 -20.74 4.48
CA LEU A 230 4.81 -19.58 5.35
C LEU A 230 5.88 -18.61 4.81
N LEU A 231 6.68 -19.03 3.83
CA LEU A 231 7.77 -18.23 3.27
C LEU A 231 7.33 -16.84 2.79
N PRO A 232 6.14 -16.63 2.17
CA PRO A 232 5.67 -15.30 1.82
C PRO A 232 5.61 -14.33 3.02
N ILE A 233 5.18 -14.83 4.17
CA ILE A 233 5.08 -14.04 5.41
C ILE A 233 6.49 -13.73 5.95
N PHE A 234 7.38 -14.72 5.96
CA PHE A 234 8.77 -14.49 6.38
C PHE A 234 9.49 -13.48 5.50
N LEU A 235 9.26 -13.51 4.17
CA LEU A 235 9.84 -12.54 3.25
C LEU A 235 9.25 -11.14 3.41
N LEU A 236 7.96 -11.02 3.73
CA LEU A 236 7.35 -9.73 4.10
C LEU A 236 8.04 -9.13 5.32
N PHE A 237 8.15 -9.88 6.42
CA PHE A 237 8.84 -9.42 7.62
C PHE A 237 10.32 -9.13 7.36
N GLY A 238 11.00 -9.98 6.61
CA GLY A 238 12.40 -9.77 6.21
C GLY A 238 12.59 -8.49 5.41
N GLY A 239 11.66 -8.17 4.49
CA GLY A 239 11.66 -6.92 3.74
C GLY A 239 11.51 -5.71 4.65
N ASN A 240 10.54 -5.73 5.57
CA ASN A 240 10.33 -4.65 6.54
C ASN A 240 11.56 -4.46 7.44
N ILE A 241 12.08 -5.54 8.01
CA ILE A 241 13.30 -5.50 8.83
C ILE A 241 14.48 -4.90 8.05
N THR A 242 14.62 -5.23 6.77
CA THR A 242 15.69 -4.70 5.91
C THR A 242 15.55 -3.18 5.76
N ILE A 243 14.37 -2.68 5.44
CA ILE A 243 14.12 -1.23 5.30
C ILE A 243 14.33 -0.53 6.65
N SER A 244 13.79 -1.08 7.75
CA SER A 244 13.98 -0.51 9.09
C SER A 244 15.44 -0.49 9.51
N ALA A 245 16.23 -1.52 9.18
CA ALA A 245 17.66 -1.55 9.45
C ALA A 245 18.44 -0.50 8.65
N ILE A 246 18.05 -0.25 7.39
CA ILE A 246 18.65 0.81 6.59
C ILE A 246 18.30 2.18 7.17
N ASN A 247 17.04 2.41 7.56
CA ASN A 247 16.62 3.66 8.22
C ASN A 247 17.34 3.84 9.56
N GLN A 248 17.58 2.78 10.32
CA GLN A 248 18.39 2.83 11.56
C GLN A 248 19.81 3.32 11.29
N VAL A 249 20.43 2.90 10.18
CA VAL A 249 21.80 3.32 9.81
C VAL A 249 21.81 4.79 9.35
N HIS A 250 20.82 5.23 8.59
CA HIS A 250 20.80 6.58 8.01
C HIS A 250 20.19 7.63 8.93
N TYR A 251 19.17 7.28 9.71
CA TYR A 251 18.37 8.23 10.50
C TYR A 251 18.31 7.91 12.00
N GLY A 252 18.93 6.82 12.45
CA GLY A 252 18.97 6.47 13.87
C GLY A 252 17.67 5.86 14.42
N VAL A 253 16.68 5.55 13.56
CA VAL A 253 15.38 5.01 13.97
C VAL A 253 15.07 3.69 13.23
N PHE A 254 14.61 2.69 13.97
CA PHE A 254 14.27 1.38 13.43
C PHE A 254 12.77 1.29 13.10
N LEU A 255 12.39 1.86 11.95
CA LEU A 255 11.02 1.83 11.44
C LEU A 255 11.03 1.89 9.90
N THR A 256 9.97 1.39 9.26
CA THR A 256 9.84 1.46 7.79
C THR A 256 9.36 2.81 7.32
N ASN A 257 8.37 3.38 8.01
CA ASN A 257 7.88 4.74 7.88
C ASN A 257 7.21 5.15 9.19
N ASP A 258 7.23 6.41 9.50
CA ASP A 258 6.74 6.92 10.79
C ASP A 258 5.22 7.14 10.82
N ARG A 259 4.52 7.00 9.69
CA ARG A 259 3.05 7.03 9.67
C ARG A 259 2.43 5.74 10.19
N THR A 260 3.12 4.61 10.10
CA THR A 260 2.60 3.30 10.56
C THR A 260 3.30 2.79 11.80
N GLU A 261 4.47 3.31 12.11
CA GLU A 261 5.33 2.81 13.18
C GLU A 261 5.91 3.99 14.00
N GLY A 262 6.24 3.73 15.25
CA GLY A 262 6.87 4.70 16.15
C GLY A 262 5.89 5.70 16.77
N ASN A 263 6.46 6.65 17.50
CA ASN A 263 5.71 7.58 18.36
C ASN A 263 4.77 8.49 17.56
N PHE A 264 5.14 8.89 16.34
CA PHE A 264 4.25 9.69 15.50
C PHE A 264 2.97 8.93 15.12
N ALA A 265 3.11 7.67 14.68
CA ALA A 265 1.95 6.83 14.34
C ALA A 265 1.03 6.61 15.55
N GLU A 266 1.61 6.35 16.72
CA GLU A 266 0.85 6.15 17.97
C GLU A 266 0.16 7.44 18.41
N LEU A 267 0.84 8.58 18.31
CA LEU A 267 0.27 9.89 18.62
C LEU A 267 -0.92 10.21 17.71
N MET A 268 -0.78 10.05 16.40
CA MET A 268 -1.89 10.26 15.46
C MET A 268 -3.04 9.29 15.71
N SER A 269 -2.74 8.03 16.00
CA SER A 269 -3.75 7.05 16.40
C SER A 269 -4.49 7.51 17.66
N LEU A 270 -3.81 8.04 18.68
CA LEU A 270 -4.46 8.56 19.87
C LEU A 270 -5.39 9.73 19.53
N PHE A 271 -4.94 10.70 18.72
CA PHE A 271 -5.78 11.82 18.28
C PHE A 271 -7.07 11.35 17.60
N TYR A 272 -7.01 10.33 16.72
CA TYR A 272 -8.20 9.78 16.07
C TYR A 272 -9.17 9.10 17.04
N HIS A 273 -8.68 8.66 18.20
CA HIS A 273 -9.50 8.03 19.22
C HIS A 273 -10.06 9.00 20.27
N LEU A 274 -9.71 10.29 20.23
CA LEU A 274 -10.24 11.26 21.18
C LEU A 274 -11.69 11.65 20.83
N GLN A 275 -12.49 11.91 21.87
CA GLN A 275 -13.84 12.40 21.74
C GLN A 275 -13.84 13.84 21.19
N GLY A 276 -14.87 14.22 20.44
CA GLY A 276 -15.02 15.51 19.78
C GLY A 276 -14.84 15.46 18.26
N ASN A 277 -14.11 14.47 17.74
CA ASN A 277 -13.83 14.37 16.30
C ASN A 277 -15.08 14.04 15.47
N THR A 278 -16.01 13.23 16.00
CA THR A 278 -17.25 12.82 15.30
C THR A 278 -18.28 13.93 15.18
N GLU A 279 -18.24 14.92 16.05
CA GLU A 279 -19.18 16.04 16.07
C GLU A 279 -18.88 17.05 14.96
N ALA A 280 -17.62 17.10 14.49
CA ALA A 280 -17.18 18.00 13.43
C ALA A 280 -17.55 17.55 12.00
N GLY A 281 -18.03 16.32 11.83
CA GLY A 281 -18.44 15.74 10.54
C GLY A 281 -17.55 14.62 10.02
N SER A 282 -18.04 13.86 9.03
CA SER A 282 -17.38 12.66 8.54
C SER A 282 -16.04 12.92 7.83
N ASP A 283 -15.87 14.11 7.28
CA ASP A 283 -14.66 14.49 6.53
C ASP A 283 -13.58 15.11 7.42
N ILE A 284 -13.90 15.33 8.70
CA ILE A 284 -12.96 15.83 9.69
C ILE A 284 -12.48 14.66 10.54
N TRP A 285 -11.17 14.43 10.54
CA TRP A 285 -10.58 13.31 11.29
C TRP A 285 -10.14 13.72 12.68
N ILE A 286 -9.69 14.97 12.84
CA ILE A 286 -9.30 15.59 14.10
C ILE A 286 -9.86 17.00 14.08
N SER A 287 -10.77 17.29 15.02
CA SER A 287 -11.42 18.60 15.13
C SER A 287 -10.49 19.64 15.79
N ARG A 288 -10.72 20.92 15.47
CA ARG A 288 -10.02 22.02 16.17
C ARG A 288 -10.23 21.99 17.67
N GLU A 289 -11.42 21.61 18.13
CA GLU A 289 -11.67 21.43 19.56
C GLU A 289 -10.78 20.36 20.18
N THR A 290 -10.60 19.21 19.48
CA THR A 290 -9.73 18.15 19.95
C THR A 290 -8.27 18.62 20.02
N ILE A 291 -7.80 19.40 19.03
CA ILE A 291 -6.44 19.97 19.01
C ILE A 291 -6.27 20.90 20.21
N ALA A 292 -7.17 21.88 20.42
CA ALA A 292 -7.10 22.83 21.51
C ALA A 292 -7.15 22.15 22.89
N ARG A 293 -7.96 21.11 23.06
CA ARG A 293 -7.99 20.31 24.30
C ARG A 293 -6.68 19.55 24.54
N ALA A 294 -6.07 19.02 23.49
CA ALA A 294 -4.79 18.35 23.59
C ALA A 294 -3.67 19.34 23.96
N GLU A 295 -3.66 20.54 23.38
CA GLU A 295 -2.73 21.61 23.71
C GLU A 295 -2.87 22.05 25.17
N ALA A 296 -4.09 22.18 25.67
CA ALA A 296 -4.35 22.58 27.04
C ALA A 296 -3.75 21.64 28.10
N VAL A 297 -3.53 20.36 27.74
CA VAL A 297 -3.04 19.33 28.68
C VAL A 297 -1.63 18.83 28.39
N SER A 298 -1.02 19.23 27.26
CA SER A 298 0.32 18.81 26.84
C SER A 298 1.28 20.00 26.84
N PRO A 299 2.14 20.17 27.87
CA PRO A 299 3.14 21.23 27.90
C PRO A 299 4.11 21.19 26.70
N THR A 300 4.41 19.97 26.20
CA THR A 300 5.24 19.81 25.00
C THR A 300 4.53 20.33 23.76
N LEU A 301 3.23 20.06 23.58
CA LEU A 301 2.47 20.57 22.44
C LEU A 301 2.28 22.09 22.49
N GLN A 302 2.11 22.66 23.70
CA GLN A 302 2.04 24.11 23.90
C GLN A 302 3.27 24.83 23.38
N GLN A 303 4.45 24.22 23.36
CA GLN A 303 5.67 24.83 22.83
C GLN A 303 5.62 25.14 21.34
N LEU A 304 4.69 24.50 20.61
CA LEU A 304 4.46 24.75 19.18
C LEU A 304 3.62 26.00 18.92
N GLN A 305 2.89 26.52 19.94
CA GLN A 305 2.10 27.74 19.79
C GLN A 305 3.00 28.99 19.70
N PRO A 306 2.64 29.99 18.90
CA PRO A 306 1.46 30.17 18.06
C PRO A 306 1.58 29.56 16.64
N LEU A 307 2.68 28.89 16.32
CA LEU A 307 2.95 28.40 14.97
C LEU A 307 1.94 27.30 14.56
N LEU A 308 1.65 26.37 15.48
CA LEU A 308 0.67 25.31 15.23
C LEU A 308 -0.73 25.89 14.96
N ASP A 309 -1.15 26.89 15.76
CA ASP A 309 -2.44 27.56 15.57
C ASP A 309 -2.53 28.24 14.19
N SER A 310 -1.45 28.91 13.76
CA SER A 310 -1.38 29.53 12.44
C SER A 310 -1.53 28.49 11.32
N TYR A 311 -0.84 27.35 11.43
CA TYR A 311 -0.95 26.29 10.43
C TYR A 311 -2.31 25.60 10.44
N VAL A 312 -2.90 25.42 11.62
CA VAL A 312 -4.28 24.92 11.74
C VAL A 312 -5.25 25.86 11.02
N GLU A 313 -5.06 27.18 11.13
CA GLU A 313 -5.90 28.17 10.45
C GLU A 313 -5.68 28.16 8.93
N ASP A 314 -4.44 28.15 8.46
CA ASP A 314 -4.06 28.14 7.05
C ASP A 314 -4.59 26.89 6.31
N TRP A 315 -4.67 25.76 6.99
CA TRP A 315 -5.14 24.49 6.44
C TRP A 315 -6.65 24.26 6.63
N SER A 316 -7.32 25.14 7.36
CA SER A 316 -8.76 25.03 7.60
C SER A 316 -9.56 25.38 6.38
N THR A 317 -10.67 24.69 6.19
CA THR A 317 -11.68 25.02 5.18
C THR A 317 -12.61 26.12 5.68
N SER A 318 -13.58 26.54 4.84
CA SER A 318 -14.53 27.60 5.16
C SER A 318 -15.39 27.35 6.44
N ASN A 319 -15.47 26.11 6.91
CA ASN A 319 -16.11 25.75 8.16
C ASN A 319 -15.17 25.83 9.39
N GLY A 320 -13.92 26.25 9.20
CA GLY A 320 -12.93 26.39 10.25
C GLY A 320 -12.27 25.07 10.70
N GLU A 321 -12.51 23.97 10.01
CA GLU A 321 -11.97 22.64 10.35
C GLU A 321 -10.93 22.16 9.32
N ILE A 322 -9.98 21.33 9.75
CA ILE A 322 -8.98 20.70 8.88
C ILE A 322 -9.55 19.42 8.29
N PRO A 323 -9.60 19.26 6.95
CA PRO A 323 -10.18 18.08 6.33
C PRO A 323 -9.24 16.86 6.38
N GLY A 324 -9.83 15.67 6.46
CA GLY A 324 -9.15 14.39 6.32
C GLY A 324 -8.01 14.19 7.31
N ASP A 325 -6.90 13.66 6.82
CA ASP A 325 -5.67 13.41 7.58
C ASP A 325 -4.67 14.59 7.58
N HIS A 326 -5.10 15.78 7.13
CA HIS A 326 -4.21 16.91 6.93
C HIS A 326 -3.54 17.40 8.22
N PHE A 327 -4.17 17.23 9.38
CA PHE A 327 -3.53 17.58 10.65
C PHE A 327 -2.19 16.85 10.87
N SER A 328 -2.05 15.64 10.31
CA SER A 328 -0.79 14.91 10.38
C SER A 328 0.37 15.64 9.70
N TRP A 329 0.10 16.41 8.66
CA TRP A 329 1.06 17.23 7.93
C TRP A 329 1.30 18.55 8.66
N VAL A 330 0.24 19.20 9.12
CA VAL A 330 0.29 20.42 9.94
C VAL A 330 1.18 20.24 11.16
N LEU A 331 0.99 19.13 11.89
CA LEU A 331 1.79 18.84 13.08
C LEU A 331 3.28 18.63 12.72
N ARG A 332 3.57 17.94 11.62
CA ARG A 332 4.97 17.75 11.16
C ARG A 332 5.65 19.05 10.81
N ASP A 333 4.97 19.92 10.07
CA ASP A 333 5.50 21.21 9.67
C ASP A 333 5.75 22.08 10.91
N ALA A 334 4.81 22.14 11.84
CA ALA A 334 4.97 22.90 13.08
C ALA A 334 6.15 22.40 13.91
N VAL A 335 6.33 21.09 14.05
CA VAL A 335 7.46 20.49 14.79
C VAL A 335 8.80 20.79 14.12
N GLN A 336 8.85 20.69 12.77
CA GLN A 336 10.07 21.00 12.02
C GLN A 336 10.43 22.47 12.09
N ASP A 337 9.49 23.34 11.82
CA ASP A 337 9.75 24.79 11.73
C ASP A 337 9.98 25.42 13.10
N SER A 338 9.53 24.78 14.19
CA SER A 338 9.91 25.10 15.56
C SER A 338 11.30 24.55 15.97
N GLY A 339 11.97 23.78 15.10
CA GLY A 339 13.32 23.25 15.35
C GLY A 339 13.37 22.02 16.27
N TYR A 340 12.23 21.38 16.57
CA TYR A 340 12.18 20.19 17.45
C TYR A 340 12.47 18.87 16.72
N SER A 341 12.60 18.90 15.38
CA SER A 341 12.92 17.70 14.57
C SER A 341 14.15 17.88 13.68
N PRO A 342 15.33 18.25 14.24
CA PRO A 342 16.56 18.34 13.45
C PRO A 342 17.01 16.99 12.89
N ASP A 343 16.57 15.89 13.48
CA ASP A 343 16.78 14.51 13.06
C ASP A 343 15.59 13.63 13.48
N ALA A 344 15.56 12.40 12.96
CA ALA A 344 14.46 11.47 13.20
C ALA A 344 14.35 11.04 14.68
N VAL A 345 15.44 10.94 15.39
CA VAL A 345 15.45 10.55 16.81
C VAL A 345 14.83 11.65 17.67
N SER A 346 15.21 12.90 17.41
CA SER A 346 14.63 14.09 18.06
C SER A 346 13.14 14.21 17.77
N ALA A 347 12.73 14.01 16.51
CA ALA A 347 11.32 14.01 16.12
C ALA A 347 10.51 12.94 16.86
N GLN A 348 11.02 11.69 16.87
CA GLN A 348 10.34 10.59 17.59
C GLN A 348 10.30 10.84 19.11
N THR A 349 11.34 11.48 19.67
CA THR A 349 11.36 11.85 21.08
C THR A 349 10.30 12.91 21.39
N PHE A 350 10.20 13.95 20.56
CA PHE A 350 9.19 14.98 20.70
C PHE A 350 7.77 14.39 20.67
N TYR A 351 7.45 13.59 19.63
CA TYR A 351 6.16 12.94 19.51
C TYR A 351 5.88 11.99 20.69
N GLY A 352 6.90 11.28 21.19
CA GLY A 352 6.80 10.43 22.37
C GLY A 352 6.47 11.19 23.66
N SER A 353 7.02 12.39 23.82
CA SER A 353 6.70 13.26 24.97
C SER A 353 5.24 13.70 24.92
N VAL A 354 4.77 14.22 23.78
CA VAL A 354 3.35 14.59 23.59
C VAL A 354 2.45 13.39 23.82
N LEU A 355 2.78 12.23 23.24
CA LEU A 355 2.01 11.00 23.42
C LEU A 355 1.86 10.60 24.89
N SER A 356 2.95 10.65 25.64
CA SER A 356 2.98 10.33 27.08
C SER A 356 2.11 11.30 27.89
N GLU A 357 2.19 12.61 27.59
CA GLU A 357 1.39 13.64 28.24
C GLU A 357 -0.12 13.47 27.96
N LEU A 358 -0.49 13.17 26.71
CA LEU A 358 -1.88 12.93 26.34
C LEU A 358 -2.42 11.62 26.95
N HIS A 359 -1.61 10.56 27.03
CA HIS A 359 -1.99 9.34 27.74
C HIS A 359 -2.25 9.61 29.22
N ALA A 360 -1.39 10.35 29.88
CA ALA A 360 -1.58 10.74 31.28
C ALA A 360 -2.85 11.60 31.47
N ALA A 361 -3.16 12.47 30.51
CA ALA A 361 -4.41 13.26 30.53
C ALA A 361 -5.66 12.37 30.35
N VAL A 362 -5.58 11.33 29.51
CA VAL A 362 -6.68 10.34 29.38
C VAL A 362 -6.86 9.56 30.69
N GLU A 363 -5.78 9.15 31.33
CA GLU A 363 -5.84 8.44 32.61
C GLU A 363 -6.41 9.28 33.75
N ARG A 364 -6.13 10.60 33.77
CA ARG A 364 -6.72 11.53 34.74
C ARG A 364 -8.18 11.90 34.42
N GLY A 365 -8.65 11.61 33.21
CA GLY A 365 -10.00 11.99 32.76
C GLY A 365 -10.10 13.40 32.18
N ASP A 366 -8.97 14.10 31.96
CA ASP A 366 -8.92 15.42 31.32
C ASP A 366 -9.26 15.31 29.82
N LEU A 367 -8.89 14.19 29.20
CA LEU A 367 -9.26 13.79 27.87
C LEU A 367 -10.04 12.47 27.90
N THR A 368 -11.03 12.34 27.03
CA THR A 368 -11.85 11.12 26.92
C THR A 368 -11.70 10.49 25.55
N LYS A 369 -11.67 9.16 25.50
CA LYS A 369 -11.69 8.40 24.24
C LYS A 369 -13.12 8.24 23.74
N ARG A 370 -13.25 8.13 22.41
CA ARG A 370 -14.52 7.84 21.72
C ARG A 370 -15.07 6.49 22.17
N GLN A 371 -16.38 6.41 22.31
CA GLN A 371 -17.12 5.17 22.67
C GLN A 371 -18.19 4.83 21.62
N ASP A 372 -18.02 5.29 20.40
CA ASP A 372 -18.99 5.17 19.30
C ASP A 372 -18.90 3.85 18.52
N GLY A 373 -18.04 2.92 18.95
CA GLY A 373 -17.89 1.60 18.31
C GLY A 373 -17.21 1.65 16.95
N ALA A 374 -16.46 2.71 16.64
CA ALA A 374 -15.69 2.81 15.39
C ALA A 374 -14.71 1.63 15.21
N LEU A 375 -14.63 1.12 13.99
CA LEU A 375 -13.73 0.04 13.61
C LEU A 375 -12.44 0.61 13.04
N TYR A 376 -11.31 0.31 13.68
CA TYR A 376 -9.98 0.78 13.28
C TYR A 376 -9.22 -0.35 12.58
N PHE A 377 -8.77 -0.10 11.35
CA PHE A 377 -8.02 -1.07 10.54
C PHE A 377 -6.54 -0.71 10.41
N SER A 378 -6.17 0.51 10.75
CA SER A 378 -4.81 1.01 10.70
C SER A 378 -4.64 2.17 11.68
N SER A 379 -3.41 2.42 12.12
CA SER A 379 -3.05 3.59 12.95
C SER A 379 -3.33 4.93 12.27
N GLN A 380 -3.52 4.92 10.96
CA GLN A 380 -3.80 6.11 10.15
C GLN A 380 -5.27 6.24 9.75
N SER A 381 -6.17 5.70 10.52
CA SER A 381 -7.59 5.77 10.23
C SER A 381 -8.34 6.36 11.42
N ARG A 382 -9.23 7.31 11.14
CA ARG A 382 -10.20 7.80 12.15
C ARG A 382 -11.19 6.72 12.61
N GLY A 383 -11.08 5.53 12.04
CA GLY A 383 -12.05 4.45 12.19
C GLY A 383 -13.28 4.65 11.30
N ILE A 384 -14.00 3.55 11.09
CA ILE A 384 -15.27 3.52 10.35
C ILE A 384 -16.39 3.30 11.36
N LEU A 385 -17.35 4.20 11.41
CA LEU A 385 -18.53 4.03 12.23
C LEU A 385 -19.45 2.94 11.64
N PRO A 386 -20.07 2.09 12.46
CA PRO A 386 -21.04 1.10 11.97
C PRO A 386 -22.15 1.71 11.12
N SER A 387 -22.58 2.93 11.42
CA SER A 387 -23.59 3.69 10.67
C SER A 387 -23.12 4.10 9.25
N GLU A 388 -21.83 4.19 9.01
CA GLU A 388 -21.26 4.55 7.70
C GLU A 388 -21.16 3.34 6.75
N ILE A 389 -21.14 2.12 7.28
CA ILE A 389 -20.92 0.89 6.49
C ILE A 389 -21.90 0.77 5.31
N PRO A 390 -23.22 0.99 5.45
CA PRO A 390 -24.14 0.88 4.32
C PRO A 390 -23.83 1.86 3.20
N ARG A 391 -23.48 3.11 3.54
CA ARG A 391 -23.06 4.13 2.56
C ARG A 391 -21.76 3.73 1.86
N ILE A 392 -20.74 3.32 2.61
CA ILE A 392 -19.45 2.87 2.06
C ILE A 392 -19.65 1.71 1.08
N LEU A 393 -20.49 0.72 1.42
CA LEU A 393 -20.79 -0.39 0.53
C LEU A 393 -21.51 0.07 -0.75
N SER A 394 -22.48 0.96 -0.63
CA SER A 394 -23.20 1.53 -1.79
C SER A 394 -22.25 2.27 -2.72
N ASP A 395 -21.43 3.17 -2.18
CA ASP A 395 -20.45 3.96 -2.93
C ASP A 395 -19.40 3.07 -3.60
N THR A 396 -18.95 2.03 -2.89
CA THR A 396 -18.01 1.02 -3.42
C THR A 396 -18.61 0.29 -4.61
N LEU A 397 -19.84 -0.17 -4.51
CA LEU A 397 -20.52 -0.87 -5.61
C LEU A 397 -20.72 0.03 -6.83
N GLN A 398 -21.12 1.30 -6.63
CA GLN A 398 -21.26 2.27 -7.72
C GLN A 398 -19.92 2.52 -8.42
N ASN A 399 -18.84 2.71 -7.66
CA ASN A 399 -17.52 2.95 -8.22
C ASN A 399 -16.96 1.72 -8.94
N ILE A 400 -17.24 0.49 -8.46
CA ILE A 400 -16.89 -0.75 -9.19
C ILE A 400 -17.53 -0.75 -10.58
N TRP A 401 -18.81 -0.36 -10.70
CA TRP A 401 -19.49 -0.30 -11.99
C TRP A 401 -18.95 0.78 -12.91
N LYS A 402 -18.60 1.96 -12.39
CA LYS A 402 -17.93 3.01 -13.17
C LYS A 402 -16.60 2.52 -13.74
N ILE A 403 -15.77 1.88 -12.90
CA ILE A 403 -14.48 1.33 -13.31
C ILE A 403 -14.71 0.21 -14.35
N ALA A 404 -15.60 -0.75 -14.07
CA ALA A 404 -15.86 -1.87 -14.97
C ALA A 404 -16.41 -1.42 -16.33
N GLY A 405 -17.14 -0.32 -16.37
CA GLY A 405 -17.67 0.30 -17.59
C GLY A 405 -16.68 1.15 -18.37
N TYR A 406 -15.41 1.26 -17.93
CA TYR A 406 -14.38 2.16 -18.51
C TYR A 406 -14.76 3.65 -18.50
N THR A 407 -15.70 4.08 -17.66
CA THR A 407 -16.16 5.48 -17.62
C THR A 407 -15.07 6.42 -17.14
N ASP A 408 -14.17 5.95 -16.27
CA ASP A 408 -13.07 6.74 -15.71
C ASP A 408 -11.75 6.56 -16.47
N CYS A 409 -11.80 6.03 -17.69
CA CYS A 409 -10.62 5.79 -18.53
C CYS A 409 -10.39 6.88 -19.59
N ALA A 410 -11.01 8.06 -19.42
CA ALA A 410 -10.74 9.23 -20.25
C ALA A 410 -9.25 9.63 -20.14
N LEU A 411 -8.72 10.22 -21.23
CA LEU A 411 -7.36 10.77 -21.17
C LEU A 411 -7.38 12.02 -20.29
N SER A 412 -6.35 12.16 -19.45
CA SER A 412 -6.11 13.39 -18.70
C SER A 412 -5.81 14.51 -19.70
N SER A 413 -6.53 15.61 -19.61
CA SER A 413 -6.34 16.81 -20.44
C SER A 413 -5.31 17.74 -19.81
#